data_2f7f40870715be8729d902dc80581135
#
_entry.id   2f7f40870715be8729d902dc80581135
#
_cell.length_a   1.000
_cell.length_b   1.000
_cell.length_c   1.000
_cell.angle_alpha   90.00
_cell.angle_beta   90.00
_cell.angle_gamma   90.00
#
_symmetry.space_group_name_H-M   'P 1'
#
loop_
_entity.id
_entity.type
_entity.pdbx_description
1 polymer ?
#
loop_
_entity_poly.entity_id
_entity_poly.type
_entity_poly.pdbx_seq_one_letter_code
_entity_poly.pdbx_strand_id
1 'polypeptide(L)'
;MIKLTMLSSAEKVKGQGVASAYRELVNLLEERYINEIDMKINSLEKSDITHYHTVDFRFFLSTFFKKKRGVRVGYVHFLPETMEGSLKLPWIARVVFYKYLIGFYKRMDEIVVVNPSFIPKLTAYDIPEEKIHYIPNFVSKKSFFPLPKAEKQLARGKYGIPADKFTVIGIGQVQHRKGVLDFIEVAKQLPDVQFVWAGGFSFGKITSGYEELKKIYDNPPSNVKFIGIVDRSEMNACINMADVFFMPSYNELFPMAILEAMSSDVPILLRNLDLYEEILDDYYVKEIDNPGFIRAIERLENDADYYNEMLQAAKRGAAYYSEDRLAQIWSDFYQGLLTKE
;
A
#
# COMPACT_ATOMS: atom_id res chain seq x y z
N MET A 1 -28.53 -13.11 -3.81
CA MET A 1 -27.61 -12.04 -4.23
C MET A 1 -27.45 -11.07 -3.06
N ILE A 2 -26.24 -10.90 -2.54
CA ILE A 2 -25.91 -10.02 -1.41
C ILE A 2 -25.93 -8.57 -1.86
N LYS A 3 -26.70 -7.71 -1.21
CA LYS A 3 -26.67 -6.26 -1.48
C LYS A 3 -25.55 -5.62 -0.69
N LEU A 4 -24.41 -5.35 -1.36
CA LEU A 4 -23.22 -4.77 -0.78
C LEU A 4 -23.08 -3.28 -1.16
N THR A 5 -22.94 -2.41 -0.18
CA THR A 5 -22.58 -1.01 -0.43
C THR A 5 -21.13 -0.75 -0.02
N MET A 6 -20.33 -0.30 -0.96
CA MET A 6 -18.93 0.11 -0.73
C MET A 6 -18.88 1.64 -0.54
N LEU A 7 -18.43 2.11 0.61
CA LEU A 7 -18.34 3.53 0.93
C LEU A 7 -16.87 3.98 0.98
N SER A 8 -16.47 4.82 0.03
CA SER A 8 -15.09 5.30 -0.07
C SER A 8 -15.01 6.70 -0.69
N SER A 9 -14.13 7.53 -0.18
CA SER A 9 -13.68 8.77 -0.80
C SER A 9 -12.20 8.73 -1.22
N ALA A 10 -11.56 7.55 -1.10
CA ALA A 10 -10.12 7.40 -1.31
C ALA A 10 -9.64 7.83 -2.71
N GLU A 11 -10.46 7.67 -3.74
CA GLU A 11 -10.11 8.04 -5.13
C GLU A 11 -10.00 9.55 -5.37
N LYS A 12 -10.45 10.37 -4.42
CA LYS A 12 -10.34 11.84 -4.51
C LYS A 12 -8.90 12.35 -4.34
N VAL A 13 -8.02 11.54 -3.76
CA VAL A 13 -6.62 11.91 -3.52
C VAL A 13 -5.70 10.98 -4.30
N LYS A 14 -4.99 11.54 -5.28
CA LYS A 14 -4.04 10.80 -6.11
C LYS A 14 -2.81 10.36 -5.33
N GLY A 15 -2.23 9.20 -5.70
CA GLY A 15 -0.98 8.70 -5.13
C GLY A 15 -1.09 8.10 -3.73
N GLN A 16 -2.28 7.62 -3.33
CA GLN A 16 -2.49 6.95 -2.04
C GLN A 16 -2.77 5.44 -2.22
N GLY A 17 -2.09 4.61 -1.41
CA GLY A 17 -2.26 3.15 -1.41
C GLY A 17 -3.70 2.70 -1.07
N VAL A 18 -4.42 3.47 -0.24
CA VAL A 18 -5.83 3.17 0.11
C VAL A 18 -6.73 3.14 -1.13
N ALA A 19 -6.55 4.08 -2.06
CA ALA A 19 -7.31 4.10 -3.31
C ALA A 19 -6.98 2.90 -4.19
N SER A 20 -5.72 2.46 -4.21
CA SER A 20 -5.29 1.26 -4.94
C SER A 20 -5.93 0.00 -4.34
N ALA A 21 -5.82 -0.21 -3.04
CA ALA A 21 -6.41 -1.36 -2.34
C ALA A 21 -7.95 -1.42 -2.52
N TYR A 22 -8.62 -0.27 -2.42
CA TYR A 22 -10.05 -0.16 -2.66
C TYR A 22 -10.43 -0.60 -4.07
N ARG A 23 -9.70 -0.11 -5.08
CA ARG A 23 -9.98 -0.42 -6.49
C ARG A 23 -9.74 -1.89 -6.82
N GLU A 24 -8.67 -2.50 -6.29
CA GLU A 24 -8.44 -3.94 -6.46
C GLU A 24 -9.63 -4.76 -5.93
N LEU A 25 -10.16 -4.44 -4.75
CA LEU A 25 -11.31 -5.14 -4.19
C LEU A 25 -12.58 -4.91 -4.98
N VAL A 26 -12.86 -3.68 -5.43
CA VAL A 26 -14.04 -3.39 -6.27
C VAL A 26 -13.97 -4.19 -7.57
N ASN A 27 -12.84 -4.14 -8.27
CA ASN A 27 -12.65 -4.86 -9.53
C ASN A 27 -12.81 -6.38 -9.33
N LEU A 28 -12.22 -6.94 -8.26
CA LEU A 28 -12.36 -8.36 -7.92
C LEU A 28 -13.83 -8.76 -7.80
N LEU A 29 -14.62 -7.99 -7.03
CA LEU A 29 -16.03 -8.30 -6.77
C LEU A 29 -16.89 -8.14 -8.03
N GLU A 30 -16.65 -7.10 -8.84
CA GLU A 30 -17.35 -6.88 -10.11
C GLU A 30 -17.05 -7.97 -11.15
N GLU A 31 -15.81 -8.45 -11.21
CA GLU A 31 -15.43 -9.44 -12.21
C GLU A 31 -15.83 -10.87 -11.83
N ARG A 32 -15.67 -11.23 -10.56
CA ARG A 32 -15.83 -12.64 -10.15
C ARG A 32 -17.16 -12.97 -9.49
N TYR A 33 -17.78 -11.99 -8.86
CA TYR A 33 -18.97 -12.22 -8.03
C TYR A 33 -20.21 -11.42 -8.45
N ILE A 34 -20.25 -10.95 -9.71
CA ILE A 34 -21.35 -10.16 -10.27
C ILE A 34 -22.73 -10.86 -10.16
N ASN A 35 -22.76 -12.19 -10.18
CA ASN A 35 -24.00 -12.97 -10.05
C ASN A 35 -24.40 -13.25 -8.60
N GLU A 36 -23.50 -13.00 -7.63
CA GLU A 36 -23.68 -13.28 -6.22
C GLU A 36 -23.84 -12.01 -5.39
N ILE A 37 -23.20 -10.93 -5.82
CA ILE A 37 -23.13 -9.64 -5.13
C ILE A 37 -23.69 -8.53 -6.00
N ASP A 38 -24.79 -7.89 -5.55
CA ASP A 38 -25.30 -6.62 -6.08
C ASP A 38 -24.55 -5.48 -5.38
N MET A 39 -23.45 -5.03 -6.01
CA MET A 39 -22.59 -4.02 -5.42
C MET A 39 -22.96 -2.60 -5.86
N LYS A 40 -23.06 -1.69 -4.90
CA LYS A 40 -23.28 -0.26 -5.13
C LYS A 40 -22.16 0.58 -4.47
N ILE A 41 -21.63 1.54 -5.23
CA ILE A 41 -20.60 2.45 -4.74
C ILE A 41 -21.23 3.74 -4.23
N ASN A 42 -20.88 4.13 -3.00
CA ASN A 42 -21.31 5.38 -2.35
C ASN A 42 -22.83 5.59 -2.31
N SER A 43 -23.61 4.50 -2.34
CA SER A 43 -25.06 4.54 -2.25
C SER A 43 -25.56 4.69 -0.81
N LEU A 44 -26.68 5.38 -0.62
CA LEU A 44 -27.42 5.45 0.63
C LEU A 44 -28.68 4.57 0.63
N GLU A 45 -28.85 3.72 -0.35
CA GLU A 45 -29.94 2.73 -0.41
C GLU A 45 -29.77 1.67 0.68
N LYS A 46 -30.81 0.87 0.88
CA LYS A 46 -30.76 -0.25 1.84
C LYS A 46 -29.84 -1.34 1.29
N SER A 47 -28.93 -1.82 2.13
CA SER A 47 -28.00 -2.91 1.85
C SER A 47 -28.01 -3.97 2.96
N ASP A 48 -27.57 -5.18 2.62
CA ASP A 48 -27.37 -6.26 3.59
C ASP A 48 -26.03 -6.05 4.33
N ILE A 49 -25.02 -5.56 3.60
CA ILE A 49 -23.70 -5.23 4.12
C ILE A 49 -23.30 -3.83 3.64
N THR A 50 -22.75 -3.01 4.52
CA THR A 50 -22.10 -1.74 4.16
C THR A 50 -20.64 -1.79 4.59
N HIS A 51 -19.72 -1.71 3.62
CA HIS A 51 -18.28 -1.75 3.83
C HIS A 51 -17.69 -0.33 3.74
N TYR A 52 -17.12 0.13 4.83
CA TYR A 52 -16.59 1.48 5.01
C TYR A 52 -15.07 1.47 4.82
N HIS A 53 -14.58 2.01 3.70
CA HIS A 53 -13.15 2.10 3.36
C HIS A 53 -12.51 3.41 3.78
N THR A 54 -13.30 4.45 4.03
CA THR A 54 -12.82 5.74 4.54
C THR A 54 -13.71 6.26 5.65
N VAL A 55 -13.12 7.09 6.52
CA VAL A 55 -13.75 7.58 7.75
C VAL A 55 -14.40 8.95 7.58
N ASP A 56 -14.96 9.24 6.42
CA ASP A 56 -15.67 10.50 6.14
C ASP A 56 -16.82 10.74 7.12
N PHE A 57 -17.02 11.99 7.50
CA PHE A 57 -18.07 12.35 8.46
C PHE A 57 -19.48 11.96 7.98
N ARG A 58 -19.76 12.08 6.67
CA ARG A 58 -21.04 11.62 6.10
C ARG A 58 -21.24 10.12 6.24
N PHE A 59 -20.15 9.34 6.15
CA PHE A 59 -20.19 7.88 6.34
C PHE A 59 -20.39 7.55 7.82
N PHE A 60 -19.72 8.29 8.72
CA PHE A 60 -19.96 8.15 10.15
C PHE A 60 -21.43 8.38 10.50
N LEU A 61 -22.05 9.44 10.00
CA LEU A 61 -23.47 9.69 10.22
C LEU A 61 -24.34 8.54 9.69
N SER A 62 -23.97 7.89 8.59
CA SER A 62 -24.73 6.76 8.05
C SER A 62 -24.74 5.54 8.97
N THR A 63 -23.73 5.38 9.86
CA THR A 63 -23.64 4.26 10.80
C THR A 63 -24.75 4.25 11.84
N PHE A 64 -25.47 5.35 12.06
CA PHE A 64 -26.63 5.42 12.97
C PHE A 64 -27.88 4.75 12.39
N PHE A 65 -27.92 4.54 11.07
CA PHE A 65 -29.07 3.93 10.38
C PHE A 65 -28.87 2.43 10.15
N LYS A 66 -28.67 1.64 11.22
CA LYS A 66 -28.33 0.21 11.16
C LYS A 66 -29.30 -0.58 10.24
N LYS A 67 -30.62 -0.35 10.34
CA LYS A 67 -31.63 -1.01 9.49
C LYS A 67 -31.47 -0.78 7.98
N LYS A 68 -30.80 0.32 7.59
CA LYS A 68 -30.48 0.64 6.19
C LYS A 68 -29.11 0.14 5.77
N ARG A 69 -28.17 0.06 6.73
CA ARG A 69 -26.78 -0.30 6.44
C ARG A 69 -26.48 -1.80 6.55
N GLY A 70 -27.40 -2.59 7.13
CA GLY A 70 -27.15 -4.00 7.42
C GLY A 70 -25.94 -4.19 8.32
N VAL A 71 -25.14 -5.21 8.08
CA VAL A 71 -23.86 -5.44 8.77
C VAL A 71 -22.86 -4.38 8.34
N ARG A 72 -22.32 -3.65 9.31
CA ARG A 72 -21.36 -2.55 9.05
C ARG A 72 -19.94 -3.09 9.19
N VAL A 73 -19.21 -3.14 8.11
CA VAL A 73 -17.82 -3.57 8.05
C VAL A 73 -16.93 -2.35 7.95
N GLY A 74 -15.95 -2.21 8.83
CA GLY A 74 -14.94 -1.16 8.77
C GLY A 74 -13.64 -1.69 8.22
N TYR A 75 -13.04 -1.04 7.23
CA TYR A 75 -11.73 -1.40 6.72
C TYR A 75 -10.67 -0.46 7.31
N VAL A 76 -9.76 -1.00 8.12
CA VAL A 76 -8.75 -0.22 8.81
C VAL A 76 -7.54 0.00 7.91
N HIS A 77 -7.48 1.17 7.32
CA HIS A 77 -6.33 1.60 6.51
C HIS A 77 -5.33 2.44 7.30
N PHE A 78 -5.68 2.90 8.49
CA PHE A 78 -4.79 3.67 9.38
C PHE A 78 -5.33 3.67 10.83
N LEU A 79 -4.40 3.84 11.75
CA LEU A 79 -4.64 4.01 13.18
C LEU A 79 -4.02 5.34 13.65
N PRO A 80 -4.38 5.87 14.83
CA PRO A 80 -3.76 7.07 15.38
C PRO A 80 -2.23 7.04 15.32
N GLU A 81 -1.63 5.92 15.72
CA GLU A 81 -0.17 5.73 15.81
C GLU A 81 0.50 5.75 14.41
N THR A 82 -0.19 5.26 13.39
CA THR A 82 0.35 5.20 12.02
C THR A 82 0.28 6.54 11.28
N MET A 83 -0.45 7.50 11.84
CA MET A 83 -0.55 8.86 11.29
C MET A 83 0.46 9.83 11.89
N GLU A 84 1.13 9.45 12.96
CA GLU A 84 2.17 10.27 13.57
C GLU A 84 3.29 10.57 12.57
N GLY A 85 3.72 11.84 12.52
CA GLY A 85 4.74 12.29 11.57
C GLY A 85 4.28 12.48 10.12
N SER A 86 3.03 12.11 9.76
CA SER A 86 2.53 12.28 8.38
C SER A 86 1.95 13.68 8.10
N LEU A 87 1.27 14.28 9.07
CA LEU A 87 0.60 15.57 8.93
C LEU A 87 0.90 16.50 10.11
N LYS A 88 1.11 17.78 9.82
CA LYS A 88 1.25 18.83 10.83
C LYS A 88 -0.15 19.27 11.30
N LEU A 89 -0.71 18.57 12.30
CA LEU A 89 -1.97 18.97 12.93
C LEU A 89 -1.71 19.58 14.32
N PRO A 90 -2.41 20.68 14.69
CA PRO A 90 -2.45 21.14 16.07
C PRO A 90 -2.87 20.01 17.01
N TRP A 91 -2.31 19.98 18.23
CA TRP A 91 -2.52 18.86 19.15
C TRP A 91 -4.01 18.63 19.50
N ILE A 92 -4.79 19.69 19.65
CA ILE A 92 -6.24 19.59 19.92
C ILE A 92 -6.97 18.93 18.76
N ALA A 93 -6.70 19.37 17.52
CA ALA A 93 -7.31 18.79 16.32
C ALA A 93 -6.95 17.31 16.17
N ARG A 94 -5.70 16.95 16.51
CA ARG A 94 -5.22 15.56 16.50
C ARG A 94 -5.98 14.69 17.51
N VAL A 95 -6.12 15.16 18.75
CA VAL A 95 -6.85 14.40 19.80
C VAL A 95 -8.31 14.22 19.42
N VAL A 96 -8.97 15.27 18.90
CA VAL A 96 -10.37 15.19 18.45
C VAL A 96 -10.51 14.20 17.31
N PHE A 97 -9.60 14.26 16.33
CA PHE A 97 -9.62 13.35 15.18
C PHE A 97 -9.37 11.90 15.60
N TYR A 98 -8.44 11.64 16.51
CA TYR A 98 -8.16 10.27 16.99
C TYR A 98 -9.35 9.68 17.75
N LYS A 99 -10.00 10.46 18.60
CA LYS A 99 -11.25 10.04 19.29
C LYS A 99 -12.37 9.76 18.28
N TYR A 100 -12.50 10.59 17.27
CA TYR A 100 -13.45 10.38 16.17
C TYR A 100 -13.17 9.09 15.42
N LEU A 101 -11.91 8.84 15.05
CA LEU A 101 -11.47 7.66 14.31
C LEU A 101 -11.79 6.37 15.07
N ILE A 102 -11.40 6.30 16.34
CA ILE A 102 -11.70 5.14 17.20
C ILE A 102 -13.21 5.00 17.42
N GLY A 103 -13.92 6.11 17.64
CA GLY A 103 -15.37 6.13 17.72
C GLY A 103 -16.05 5.61 16.45
N PHE A 104 -15.47 5.87 15.28
CA PHE A 104 -15.94 5.32 14.01
C PHE A 104 -15.78 3.79 13.98
N TYR A 105 -14.59 3.27 14.32
CA TYR A 105 -14.34 1.82 14.34
C TYR A 105 -15.18 1.08 15.38
N LYS A 106 -15.37 1.65 16.59
CA LYS A 106 -16.25 1.07 17.62
C LYS A 106 -17.72 0.91 17.20
N ARG A 107 -18.15 1.62 16.16
CA ARG A 107 -19.52 1.52 15.60
C ARG A 107 -19.68 0.42 14.56
N MET A 108 -18.59 -0.20 14.13
CA MET A 108 -18.64 -1.30 13.18
C MET A 108 -19.11 -2.59 13.86
N ASP A 109 -19.82 -3.41 13.12
CA ASP A 109 -20.22 -4.75 13.58
C ASP A 109 -19.03 -5.70 13.39
N GLU A 110 -18.28 -5.55 12.30
CA GLU A 110 -17.06 -6.29 11.98
C GLU A 110 -15.99 -5.32 11.46
N ILE A 111 -14.72 -5.69 11.61
CA ILE A 111 -13.57 -4.88 11.19
C ILE A 111 -12.61 -5.73 10.40
N VAL A 112 -12.16 -5.24 9.26
CA VAL A 112 -11.07 -5.85 8.48
C VAL A 112 -9.78 -5.06 8.67
N VAL A 113 -8.70 -5.76 8.99
CA VAL A 113 -7.35 -5.21 9.07
C VAL A 113 -6.46 -5.82 7.98
N VAL A 114 -5.55 -5.03 7.43
CA VAL A 114 -4.61 -5.47 6.39
C VAL A 114 -3.34 -6.08 6.97
N ASN A 115 -3.13 -5.95 8.28
CA ASN A 115 -1.96 -6.44 8.97
C ASN A 115 -2.36 -6.97 10.36
N PRO A 116 -1.96 -8.20 10.74
CA PRO A 116 -2.27 -8.79 12.04
C PRO A 116 -1.81 -7.93 13.22
N SER A 117 -0.70 -7.20 13.08
CA SER A 117 -0.17 -6.30 14.13
C SER A 117 -1.15 -5.19 14.56
N PHE A 118 -2.26 -5.01 13.82
CA PHE A 118 -3.31 -4.05 14.21
C PHE A 118 -4.32 -4.64 15.19
N ILE A 119 -4.42 -5.95 15.28
CA ILE A 119 -5.36 -6.62 16.20
C ILE A 119 -5.11 -6.17 17.64
N PRO A 120 -3.90 -6.32 18.22
CA PRO A 120 -3.64 -5.87 19.59
C PRO A 120 -3.79 -4.36 19.78
N LYS A 121 -3.56 -3.55 18.76
CA LYS A 121 -3.77 -2.09 18.81
C LYS A 121 -5.26 -1.73 18.89
N LEU A 122 -6.11 -2.43 18.14
CA LEU A 122 -7.56 -2.22 18.17
C LEU A 122 -8.17 -2.74 19.45
N THR A 123 -7.72 -3.90 19.98
CA THR A 123 -8.19 -4.43 21.26
C THR A 123 -7.80 -3.53 22.43
N ALA A 124 -6.65 -2.83 22.37
CA ALA A 124 -6.28 -1.81 23.35
C ALA A 124 -7.24 -0.60 23.38
N TYR A 125 -8.04 -0.41 22.34
CA TYR A 125 -9.14 0.56 22.29
C TYR A 125 -10.50 -0.06 22.66
N ASP A 126 -10.57 -1.20 23.34
CA ASP A 126 -11.78 -1.94 23.71
C ASP A 126 -12.63 -2.38 22.50
N ILE A 127 -12.02 -2.69 21.38
CA ILE A 127 -12.69 -3.35 20.25
C ILE A 127 -12.51 -4.85 20.42
N PRO A 128 -13.61 -5.63 20.52
CA PRO A 128 -13.53 -7.08 20.73
C PRO A 128 -12.78 -7.78 19.60
N GLU A 129 -11.86 -8.68 19.94
CA GLU A 129 -11.00 -9.38 18.98
C GLU A 129 -11.81 -10.22 17.98
N GLU A 130 -12.90 -10.82 18.44
CA GLU A 130 -13.81 -11.64 17.61
C GLU A 130 -14.48 -10.87 16.46
N LYS A 131 -14.42 -9.53 16.48
CA LYS A 131 -14.90 -8.66 15.40
C LYS A 131 -13.82 -8.28 14.41
N ILE A 132 -12.56 -8.66 14.65
CA ILE A 132 -11.42 -8.21 13.85
C ILE A 132 -10.95 -9.36 12.98
N HIS A 133 -10.97 -9.14 11.65
CA HIS A 133 -10.59 -10.12 10.65
C HIS A 133 -9.35 -9.64 9.89
N TYR A 134 -8.32 -10.47 9.84
CA TYR A 134 -7.18 -10.21 8.98
C TYR A 134 -7.47 -10.67 7.56
N ILE A 135 -7.57 -9.72 6.65
CA ILE A 135 -7.62 -9.97 5.20
C ILE A 135 -6.60 -9.04 4.55
N PRO A 136 -5.48 -9.57 4.03
CA PRO A 136 -4.43 -8.75 3.46
C PRO A 136 -4.87 -8.08 2.16
N ASN A 137 -4.14 -7.03 1.77
CA ASN A 137 -4.21 -6.48 0.44
C ASN A 137 -3.74 -7.51 -0.59
N PHE A 138 -4.12 -7.31 -1.83
CA PHE A 138 -3.68 -8.09 -2.98
C PHE A 138 -3.53 -7.20 -4.21
N VAL A 139 -2.92 -7.74 -5.26
CA VAL A 139 -2.77 -7.08 -6.55
C VAL A 139 -3.11 -8.06 -7.66
N SER A 140 -3.91 -7.60 -8.62
CA SER A 140 -4.26 -8.40 -9.80
C SER A 140 -3.09 -8.49 -10.78
N LYS A 141 -2.79 -9.70 -11.23
CA LYS A 141 -1.84 -9.95 -12.32
C LYS A 141 -2.27 -9.44 -13.69
N LYS A 142 -3.51 -8.96 -13.82
CA LYS A 142 -3.95 -8.22 -15.01
C LYS A 142 -3.38 -6.81 -15.06
N SER A 143 -3.14 -6.22 -13.89
CA SER A 143 -2.63 -4.85 -13.74
C SER A 143 -1.12 -4.80 -13.54
N PHE A 144 -0.56 -5.79 -12.83
CA PHE A 144 0.87 -5.86 -12.51
C PHE A 144 1.41 -7.25 -12.84
N PHE A 145 2.36 -7.28 -13.77
CA PHE A 145 2.96 -8.49 -14.33
C PHE A 145 4.33 -8.16 -14.90
N PRO A 146 5.23 -9.15 -15.01
CA PRO A 146 6.55 -8.94 -15.57
C PRO A 146 6.48 -8.62 -17.07
N LEU A 147 7.15 -7.55 -17.50
CA LEU A 147 7.25 -7.16 -18.89
C LEU A 147 8.43 -7.82 -19.60
N PRO A 148 8.32 -8.07 -20.91
CA PRO A 148 9.46 -8.47 -21.75
C PRO A 148 10.58 -7.42 -21.70
N LYS A 149 11.84 -7.89 -21.90
CA LYS A 149 13.03 -7.00 -21.85
C LYS A 149 12.91 -5.77 -22.76
N ALA A 150 12.34 -5.92 -23.97
CA ALA A 150 12.16 -4.80 -24.90
C ALA A 150 11.23 -3.72 -24.32
N GLU A 151 10.15 -4.10 -23.66
CA GLU A 151 9.20 -3.17 -23.05
C GLU A 151 9.80 -2.49 -21.80
N LYS A 152 10.60 -3.22 -21.01
CA LYS A 152 11.38 -2.62 -19.90
C LYS A 152 12.33 -1.54 -20.41
N GLN A 153 12.98 -1.77 -21.55
CA GLN A 153 13.86 -0.78 -22.19
C GLN A 153 13.09 0.45 -22.71
N LEU A 154 11.91 0.24 -23.28
CA LEU A 154 11.04 1.35 -23.68
C LEU A 154 10.60 2.19 -22.48
N ALA A 155 10.25 1.55 -21.36
CA ALA A 155 9.92 2.25 -20.13
C ALA A 155 11.12 3.05 -19.59
N ARG A 156 12.34 2.48 -19.59
CA ARG A 156 13.57 3.23 -19.25
C ARG A 156 13.74 4.45 -20.14
N GLY A 157 13.61 4.28 -21.46
CA GLY A 157 13.71 5.38 -22.43
C GLY A 157 12.71 6.51 -22.18
N LYS A 158 11.45 6.17 -21.88
CA LYS A 158 10.39 7.12 -21.53
C LYS A 158 10.76 8.03 -20.36
N TYR A 159 11.36 7.46 -19.32
CA TYR A 159 11.77 8.19 -18.12
C TYR A 159 13.22 8.70 -18.20
N GLY A 160 13.93 8.50 -19.32
CA GLY A 160 15.33 8.89 -19.52
C GLY A 160 16.27 8.19 -18.55
N ILE A 161 16.02 6.90 -18.29
CA ILE A 161 16.86 6.02 -17.48
C ILE A 161 17.84 5.30 -18.42
N PRO A 162 19.16 5.26 -18.11
CA PRO A 162 20.13 4.54 -18.92
C PRO A 162 19.78 3.05 -19.05
N ALA A 163 19.94 2.52 -20.27
CA ALA A 163 19.55 1.14 -20.58
C ALA A 163 20.44 0.08 -19.91
N ASP A 164 21.68 0.44 -19.64
CA ASP A 164 22.78 -0.40 -19.16
C ASP A 164 23.05 -0.29 -17.65
N LYS A 165 22.38 0.66 -16.97
CA LYS A 165 22.59 0.86 -15.53
C LYS A 165 21.68 -0.08 -14.71
N PHE A 166 22.23 -0.66 -13.65
CA PHE A 166 21.43 -1.28 -12.60
C PHE A 166 20.52 -0.23 -11.99
N THR A 167 19.22 -0.50 -11.93
CA THR A 167 18.21 0.51 -11.60
C THR A 167 17.43 0.11 -10.36
N VAL A 168 17.42 1.00 -9.36
CA VAL A 168 16.71 0.87 -8.09
C VAL A 168 15.52 1.82 -8.07
N ILE A 169 14.32 1.34 -7.78
CA ILE A 169 13.11 2.16 -7.70
C ILE A 169 12.52 2.23 -6.29
N GLY A 170 12.23 3.43 -5.83
CA GLY A 170 11.37 3.69 -4.66
C GLY A 170 10.02 4.26 -5.10
N ILE A 171 8.92 3.84 -4.45
CA ILE A 171 7.57 4.29 -4.80
C ILE A 171 6.82 4.77 -3.57
N GLY A 172 6.34 6.00 -3.61
CA GLY A 172 5.53 6.56 -2.54
C GLY A 172 5.59 8.07 -2.44
N GLN A 173 4.81 8.61 -1.52
CA GLN A 173 4.83 10.05 -1.25
C GLN A 173 6.22 10.49 -0.79
N VAL A 174 6.64 11.69 -1.19
CA VAL A 174 7.90 12.27 -0.71
C VAL A 174 7.69 12.78 0.71
N GLN A 175 8.06 11.93 1.68
CA GLN A 175 7.89 12.14 3.11
C GLN A 175 9.05 11.53 3.90
N HIS A 176 9.39 12.11 5.08
CA HIS A 176 10.43 11.55 5.96
C HIS A 176 10.16 10.09 6.33
N ARG A 177 8.91 9.76 6.71
CA ARG A 177 8.55 8.39 7.10
C ARG A 177 8.76 7.35 6.00
N LYS A 178 8.81 7.77 4.73
CA LYS A 178 9.09 6.90 3.57
C LYS A 178 10.59 6.66 3.35
N GLY A 179 11.45 7.26 4.16
CA GLY A 179 12.89 7.08 4.09
C GLY A 179 13.54 7.71 2.86
N VAL A 180 12.92 8.78 2.29
CA VAL A 180 13.45 9.44 1.09
C VAL A 180 14.86 9.94 1.31
N LEU A 181 15.21 10.42 2.51
CA LEU A 181 16.55 10.86 2.84
C LEU A 181 17.55 9.69 2.82
N ASP A 182 17.19 8.55 3.39
CA ASP A 182 18.04 7.34 3.34
C ASP A 182 18.22 6.85 1.91
N PHE A 183 17.14 6.85 1.11
CA PHE A 183 17.21 6.51 -0.31
C PHE A 183 18.24 7.38 -1.05
N ILE A 184 18.27 8.69 -0.76
CA ILE A 184 19.24 9.62 -1.34
C ILE A 184 20.65 9.37 -0.81
N GLU A 185 20.83 9.14 0.51
CA GLU A 185 22.15 8.87 1.08
C GLU A 185 22.75 7.56 0.55
N VAL A 186 21.93 6.52 0.38
CA VAL A 186 22.35 5.26 -0.27
C VAL A 186 22.76 5.51 -1.72
N ALA A 187 21.97 6.29 -2.46
CA ALA A 187 22.27 6.62 -3.87
C ALA A 187 23.60 7.36 -4.03
N LYS A 188 23.94 8.28 -3.11
CA LYS A 188 25.24 9.01 -3.13
C LYS A 188 26.44 8.08 -3.00
N GLN A 189 26.28 6.96 -2.27
CA GLN A 189 27.36 5.98 -2.08
C GLN A 189 27.50 4.99 -3.25
N LEU A 190 26.48 4.92 -4.12
CA LEU A 190 26.42 4.02 -5.27
C LEU A 190 26.28 4.82 -6.59
N PRO A 191 27.32 5.60 -6.99
CA PRO A 191 27.20 6.52 -8.12
C PRO A 191 26.99 5.83 -9.48
N ASP A 192 27.34 4.57 -9.59
CA ASP A 192 27.16 3.77 -10.81
C ASP A 192 25.78 3.16 -10.94
N VAL A 193 25.01 3.08 -9.87
CA VAL A 193 23.62 2.59 -9.83
C VAL A 193 22.67 3.76 -10.11
N GLN A 194 21.64 3.52 -10.93
CA GLN A 194 20.58 4.49 -11.19
C GLN A 194 19.48 4.36 -10.16
N PHE A 195 19.13 5.43 -9.47
CA PHE A 195 18.03 5.50 -8.54
C PHE A 195 16.86 6.29 -9.12
N VAL A 196 15.64 5.79 -8.91
CA VAL A 196 14.41 6.42 -9.37
C VAL A 196 13.40 6.48 -8.25
N TRP A 197 12.81 7.63 -8.00
CA TRP A 197 11.69 7.77 -7.05
C TRP A 197 10.42 8.14 -7.80
N ALA A 198 9.42 7.25 -7.75
CA ALA A 198 8.09 7.47 -8.30
C ALA A 198 7.13 7.95 -7.20
N GLY A 199 6.77 9.21 -7.23
CA GLY A 199 5.91 9.85 -6.25
C GLY A 199 6.22 11.31 -6.05
N GLY A 200 5.37 11.98 -5.28
CA GLY A 200 5.46 13.43 -5.07
C GLY A 200 4.85 13.86 -3.74
N PHE A 201 4.60 15.15 -3.61
CA PHE A 201 4.01 15.77 -2.43
C PHE A 201 2.49 15.80 -2.52
N SER A 202 1.80 14.68 -2.25
CA SER A 202 0.33 14.57 -2.36
C SER A 202 -0.42 15.53 -1.44
N PHE A 203 0.20 15.97 -0.34
CA PHE A 203 -0.35 16.95 0.60
C PHE A 203 0.29 18.34 0.47
N GLY A 204 1.13 18.57 -0.54
CA GLY A 204 1.81 19.85 -0.74
C GLY A 204 2.59 20.31 0.49
N LYS A 205 2.50 21.59 0.83
CA LYS A 205 3.24 22.22 1.94
C LYS A 205 2.87 21.72 3.34
N ILE A 206 1.74 21.01 3.50
CA ILE A 206 1.31 20.44 4.80
C ILE A 206 2.15 19.19 5.13
N THR A 207 2.86 18.62 4.16
CA THR A 207 3.77 17.50 4.37
C THR A 207 4.83 17.85 5.41
N SER A 208 5.05 16.97 6.37
CA SER A 208 6.15 17.14 7.34
C SER A 208 7.51 17.11 6.63
N GLY A 209 8.39 18.09 6.90
CA GLY A 209 9.69 18.19 6.24
C GLY A 209 9.66 18.68 4.79
N TYR A 210 8.54 19.30 4.33
CA TYR A 210 8.38 19.73 2.95
C TYR A 210 9.56 20.56 2.40
N GLU A 211 10.00 21.58 3.13
CA GLU A 211 11.07 22.49 2.65
C GLU A 211 12.42 21.80 2.43
N GLU A 212 12.78 20.86 3.31
CA GLU A 212 14.01 20.07 3.21
C GLU A 212 13.90 19.09 2.03
N LEU A 213 12.83 18.30 2.00
CA LEU A 213 12.60 17.30 0.95
C LEU A 213 12.43 17.96 -0.44
N LYS A 214 11.83 19.14 -0.50
CA LYS A 214 11.66 19.89 -1.74
C LYS A 214 12.99 20.36 -2.32
N LYS A 215 13.94 20.79 -1.49
CA LYS A 215 15.29 21.15 -1.96
C LYS A 215 16.00 19.97 -2.62
N ILE A 216 15.90 18.77 -2.03
CA ILE A 216 16.49 17.55 -2.60
C ILE A 216 15.74 17.12 -3.86
N TYR A 217 14.40 17.20 -3.84
CA TYR A 217 13.57 16.88 -4.99
C TYR A 217 13.89 17.73 -6.21
N ASP A 218 14.15 19.04 -6.01
CA ASP A 218 14.47 19.97 -7.08
C ASP A 218 15.93 19.88 -7.58
N ASN A 219 16.85 19.42 -6.71
CA ASN A 219 18.27 19.30 -7.01
C ASN A 219 18.80 17.94 -6.50
N PRO A 220 18.38 16.82 -7.10
CA PRO A 220 18.82 15.49 -6.68
C PRO A 220 20.29 15.23 -7.11
N PRO A 221 20.96 14.23 -6.48
CA PRO A 221 22.23 13.69 -6.99
C PRO A 221 22.09 13.24 -8.46
N SER A 222 23.21 13.26 -9.22
CA SER A 222 23.22 12.99 -10.66
C SER A 222 22.66 11.61 -11.05
N ASN A 223 22.79 10.63 -10.16
CA ASN A 223 22.29 9.27 -10.35
C ASN A 223 20.89 9.06 -9.75
N VAL A 224 20.19 10.11 -9.29
CA VAL A 224 18.84 10.04 -8.74
C VAL A 224 17.88 10.81 -9.64
N LYS A 225 16.73 10.22 -9.90
CA LYS A 225 15.65 10.84 -10.67
C LYS A 225 14.31 10.76 -9.96
N PHE A 226 13.71 11.90 -9.66
CA PHE A 226 12.32 11.98 -9.24
C PHE A 226 11.42 12.10 -10.48
N ILE A 227 10.54 11.15 -10.70
CA ILE A 227 9.66 11.10 -11.89
C ILE A 227 8.23 11.61 -11.59
N GLY A 228 7.99 12.09 -10.35
CA GLY A 228 6.69 12.61 -9.95
C GLY A 228 5.65 11.52 -9.70
N ILE A 229 4.39 11.94 -9.59
CA ILE A 229 3.26 11.03 -9.40
C ILE A 229 2.96 10.37 -10.76
N VAL A 230 3.12 9.05 -10.81
CA VAL A 230 2.87 8.23 -12.00
C VAL A 230 1.40 7.81 -12.02
N ASP A 231 0.76 7.88 -13.18
CA ASP A 231 -0.60 7.38 -13.34
C ASP A 231 -0.66 5.85 -13.18
N ARG A 232 -1.77 5.34 -12.62
CA ARG A 232 -1.93 3.91 -12.33
C ARG A 232 -1.72 3.01 -13.55
N SER A 233 -2.19 3.44 -14.71
CA SER A 233 -2.04 2.72 -15.99
C SER A 233 -0.59 2.57 -16.45
N GLU A 234 0.30 3.44 -15.97
CA GLU A 234 1.72 3.43 -16.33
C GLU A 234 2.60 2.80 -15.23
N MET A 235 2.03 2.55 -14.05
CA MET A 235 2.79 2.10 -12.89
C MET A 235 3.44 0.73 -13.12
N ASN A 236 2.78 -0.19 -13.84
CA ASN A 236 3.38 -1.48 -14.17
C ASN A 236 4.67 -1.31 -15.00
N ALA A 237 4.64 -0.48 -16.02
CA ALA A 237 5.83 -0.18 -16.82
C ALA A 237 6.91 0.53 -16.00
N CYS A 238 6.50 1.44 -15.12
CA CYS A 238 7.38 2.15 -14.20
C CYS A 238 8.11 1.19 -13.26
N ILE A 239 7.42 0.21 -12.65
CA ILE A 239 8.05 -0.79 -11.78
C ILE A 239 9.00 -1.69 -12.58
N ASN A 240 8.56 -2.14 -13.74
CA ASN A 240 9.32 -3.07 -14.59
C ASN A 240 10.60 -2.48 -15.17
N MET A 241 10.80 -1.15 -15.20
CA MET A 241 12.07 -0.56 -15.61
C MET A 241 13.21 -0.77 -14.60
N ALA A 242 12.88 -1.16 -13.36
CA ALA A 242 13.85 -1.36 -12.29
C ALA A 242 14.29 -2.82 -12.17
N ASP A 243 15.47 -2.99 -11.58
CA ASP A 243 16.03 -4.28 -11.21
C ASP A 243 15.72 -4.62 -9.74
N VAL A 244 15.56 -3.59 -8.89
CA VAL A 244 15.23 -3.74 -7.46
C VAL A 244 14.23 -2.67 -7.02
N PHE A 245 13.23 -3.08 -6.26
CA PHE A 245 12.37 -2.17 -5.50
C PHE A 245 12.98 -1.94 -4.12
N PHE A 246 13.25 -0.69 -3.79
CA PHE A 246 13.87 -0.28 -2.53
C PHE A 246 13.01 0.75 -1.80
N MET A 247 12.56 0.42 -0.60
CA MET A 247 11.77 1.32 0.23
C MET A 247 12.26 1.29 1.70
N PRO A 248 13.13 2.23 2.10
CA PRO A 248 13.68 2.31 3.46
C PRO A 248 12.73 3.02 4.44
N SER A 249 11.43 2.78 4.34
CA SER A 249 10.41 3.41 5.17
C SER A 249 10.62 3.13 6.65
N TYR A 250 10.32 4.12 7.50
CA TYR A 250 10.34 3.99 8.96
C TYR A 250 9.01 3.52 9.55
N ASN A 251 7.94 3.72 8.81
CA ASN A 251 6.60 3.31 9.24
C ASN A 251 5.70 3.04 8.03
N GLU A 252 5.05 1.90 8.04
CA GLU A 252 4.11 1.44 7.01
C GLU A 252 2.91 0.74 7.65
N LEU A 253 1.95 0.40 6.80
CA LEU A 253 0.84 -0.46 7.15
C LEU A 253 0.97 -1.80 6.40
N PHE A 254 0.62 -1.79 5.13
CA PHE A 254 0.90 -2.80 4.14
C PHE A 254 0.87 -2.12 2.77
N PRO A 255 2.01 -1.58 2.31
CA PRO A 255 2.03 -0.76 1.10
C PRO A 255 1.78 -1.57 -0.16
N MET A 256 0.81 -1.10 -0.97
CA MET A 256 0.46 -1.70 -2.25
C MET A 256 1.67 -1.79 -3.20
N ALA A 257 2.57 -0.82 -3.16
CA ALA A 257 3.76 -0.81 -4.01
C ALA A 257 4.67 -2.04 -3.83
N ILE A 258 4.71 -2.64 -2.65
CA ILE A 258 5.44 -3.90 -2.42
C ILE A 258 4.78 -5.03 -3.21
N LEU A 259 3.46 -5.17 -3.13
CA LEU A 259 2.71 -6.21 -3.85
C LEU A 259 2.78 -6.00 -5.36
N GLU A 260 2.73 -4.74 -5.80
CA GLU A 260 2.86 -4.36 -7.20
C GLU A 260 4.24 -4.75 -7.75
N ALA A 261 5.31 -4.51 -6.98
CA ALA A 261 6.68 -4.89 -7.36
C ALA A 261 6.87 -6.42 -7.34
N MET A 262 6.37 -7.13 -6.32
CA MET A 262 6.38 -8.59 -6.29
C MET A 262 5.66 -9.19 -7.50
N SER A 263 4.48 -8.65 -7.84
CA SER A 263 3.68 -9.12 -8.98
C SER A 263 4.33 -8.84 -10.34
N SER A 264 5.23 -7.86 -10.39
CA SER A 264 6.05 -7.52 -11.56
C SER A 264 7.38 -8.28 -11.63
N ASP A 265 7.58 -9.26 -10.75
CA ASP A 265 8.83 -10.04 -10.64
C ASP A 265 10.06 -9.14 -10.40
N VAL A 266 9.95 -8.19 -9.48
CA VAL A 266 11.05 -7.31 -9.06
C VAL A 266 11.47 -7.67 -7.63
N PRO A 267 12.73 -8.00 -7.35
CA PRO A 267 13.25 -8.21 -5.99
C PRO A 267 12.99 -7.03 -5.06
N ILE A 268 12.69 -7.31 -3.80
CA ILE A 268 12.26 -6.32 -2.81
C ILE A 268 13.35 -6.14 -1.75
N LEU A 269 13.76 -4.89 -1.51
CA LEU A 269 14.65 -4.49 -0.42
C LEU A 269 13.92 -3.48 0.48
N LEU A 270 13.78 -3.80 1.76
CA LEU A 270 13.06 -2.94 2.73
C LEU A 270 13.89 -2.76 4.00
N ARG A 271 13.56 -1.69 4.73
CA ARG A 271 13.92 -1.60 6.15
C ARG A 271 13.19 -2.70 6.91
N ASN A 272 13.91 -3.40 7.77
CA ASN A 272 13.31 -4.40 8.64
C ASN A 272 12.42 -3.71 9.68
N LEU A 273 11.12 -3.86 9.52
CA LEU A 273 10.10 -3.34 10.43
C LEU A 273 9.34 -4.51 11.04
N ASP A 274 9.13 -4.49 12.36
CA ASP A 274 8.41 -5.54 13.09
C ASP A 274 7.08 -5.92 12.43
N LEU A 275 6.37 -4.92 11.87
CA LEU A 275 5.10 -5.15 11.18
C LEU A 275 5.21 -6.02 9.92
N TYR A 276 6.40 -6.16 9.34
CA TYR A 276 6.63 -7.00 8.16
C TYR A 276 6.89 -8.48 8.50
N GLU A 277 7.30 -8.78 9.74
CA GLU A 277 7.58 -10.16 10.16
C GLU A 277 6.36 -11.07 9.99
N GLU A 278 5.14 -10.55 10.26
CA GLU A 278 3.91 -11.31 10.16
C GLU A 278 3.30 -11.35 8.75
N ILE A 279 3.75 -10.48 7.83
CA ILE A 279 3.12 -10.34 6.51
C ILE A 279 4.04 -10.60 5.33
N LEU A 280 5.35 -10.37 5.44
CA LEU A 280 6.27 -10.52 4.31
C LEU A 280 7.21 -11.70 4.44
N ASP A 281 7.38 -12.23 5.65
CA ASP A 281 8.23 -13.39 5.93
C ASP A 281 9.58 -13.30 5.20
N ASP A 282 9.91 -14.29 4.36
CA ASP A 282 11.14 -14.37 3.57
C ASP A 282 10.98 -13.88 2.12
N TYR A 283 9.99 -13.03 1.85
CA TYR A 283 9.73 -12.54 0.50
C TYR A 283 10.57 -11.33 0.10
N TYR A 284 11.44 -10.80 0.98
CA TYR A 284 12.22 -9.60 0.75
C TYR A 284 13.61 -9.65 1.42
N VAL A 285 14.52 -8.80 0.95
CA VAL A 285 15.81 -8.53 1.59
C VAL A 285 15.59 -7.59 2.77
N LYS A 286 16.05 -7.99 3.96
CA LYS A 286 15.86 -7.28 5.25
C LYS A 286 17.14 -6.55 5.62
N GLU A 287 17.10 -5.22 5.74
CA GLU A 287 18.22 -4.42 6.25
C GLU A 287 17.70 -3.34 7.21
N ILE A 288 18.57 -2.86 8.10
CA ILE A 288 18.16 -1.94 9.17
C ILE A 288 18.68 -0.51 8.98
N ASP A 289 19.75 -0.33 8.22
CA ASP A 289 20.47 0.94 8.08
C ASP A 289 21.05 1.15 6.67
N ASN A 290 21.56 2.34 6.40
CA ASN A 290 22.12 2.67 5.10
C ASN A 290 23.32 1.81 4.69
N PRO A 291 24.29 1.48 5.57
CA PRO A 291 25.36 0.53 5.24
C PRO A 291 24.83 -0.85 4.82
N GLY A 292 23.79 -1.34 5.47
CA GLY A 292 23.12 -2.59 5.10
C GLY A 292 22.46 -2.49 3.72
N PHE A 293 21.71 -1.45 3.45
CA PHE A 293 21.09 -1.21 2.13
C PHE A 293 22.11 -1.14 1.00
N ILE A 294 23.26 -0.47 1.23
CA ILE A 294 24.35 -0.39 0.25
C ILE A 294 24.86 -1.79 -0.08
N ARG A 295 25.25 -2.58 0.93
CA ARG A 295 25.75 -3.95 0.73
C ARG A 295 24.70 -4.85 0.02
N ALA A 296 23.43 -4.69 0.37
CA ALA A 296 22.35 -5.46 -0.23
C ALA A 296 22.18 -5.13 -1.72
N ILE A 297 22.23 -3.85 -2.09
CA ILE A 297 22.14 -3.42 -3.50
C ILE A 297 23.37 -3.89 -4.29
N GLU A 298 24.59 -3.72 -3.75
CA GLU A 298 25.82 -4.23 -4.39
C GLU A 298 25.77 -5.73 -4.60
N ARG A 299 25.25 -6.49 -3.62
CA ARG A 299 25.10 -7.92 -3.75
C ARG A 299 24.06 -8.31 -4.79
N LEU A 300 22.91 -7.63 -4.83
CA LEU A 300 21.88 -7.87 -5.85
C LEU A 300 22.37 -7.53 -7.27
N GLU A 301 23.26 -6.54 -7.42
CA GLU A 301 23.84 -6.18 -8.70
C GLU A 301 24.91 -7.19 -9.16
N ASN A 302 25.76 -7.68 -8.26
CA ASN A 302 26.99 -8.42 -8.62
C ASN A 302 26.91 -9.92 -8.39
N ASP A 303 25.88 -10.43 -7.68
CA ASP A 303 25.69 -11.86 -7.39
C ASP A 303 24.38 -12.34 -8.06
N ALA A 304 24.51 -12.93 -9.24
CA ALA A 304 23.38 -13.40 -10.04
C ALA A 304 22.56 -14.50 -9.35
N ASP A 305 23.21 -15.36 -8.56
CA ASP A 305 22.53 -16.45 -7.86
C ASP A 305 21.68 -15.86 -6.73
N TYR A 306 22.21 -14.91 -5.98
CA TYR A 306 21.48 -14.20 -4.94
C TYR A 306 20.33 -13.37 -5.53
N TYR A 307 20.57 -12.69 -6.65
CA TYR A 307 19.51 -11.97 -7.36
C TYR A 307 18.35 -12.91 -7.73
N ASN A 308 18.66 -14.07 -8.30
CA ASN A 308 17.65 -15.06 -8.67
C ASN A 308 16.93 -15.63 -7.44
N GLU A 309 17.62 -15.85 -6.32
CA GLU A 309 17.00 -16.27 -5.06
C GLU A 309 15.95 -15.26 -4.60
N MET A 310 16.29 -13.95 -4.57
CA MET A 310 15.39 -12.88 -4.17
C MET A 310 14.26 -12.65 -5.18
N LEU A 311 14.50 -12.86 -6.46
CA LEU A 311 13.48 -12.89 -7.49
C LEU A 311 12.45 -14.01 -7.23
N GLN A 312 12.88 -15.21 -6.88
CA GLN A 312 11.98 -16.30 -6.52
C GLN A 312 11.23 -16.02 -5.21
N ALA A 313 11.86 -15.36 -4.25
CA ALA A 313 11.20 -14.90 -3.03
C ALA A 313 10.04 -13.93 -3.35
N ALA A 314 10.27 -12.91 -4.19
CA ALA A 314 9.24 -11.99 -4.65
C ALA A 314 8.08 -12.71 -5.37
N LYS A 315 8.37 -13.71 -6.22
CA LYS A 315 7.35 -14.53 -6.88
C LYS A 315 6.51 -15.35 -5.90
N ARG A 316 7.11 -15.91 -4.86
CA ARG A 316 6.35 -16.59 -3.79
C ARG A 316 5.42 -15.63 -3.08
N GLY A 317 5.89 -14.41 -2.74
CA GLY A 317 5.07 -13.36 -2.17
C GLY A 317 3.90 -12.96 -3.09
N ALA A 318 4.16 -12.76 -4.38
CA ALA A 318 3.12 -12.47 -5.36
C ALA A 318 2.05 -13.58 -5.47
N ALA A 319 2.44 -14.85 -5.36
CA ALA A 319 1.52 -15.97 -5.36
C ALA A 319 0.66 -16.01 -4.08
N TYR A 320 1.27 -15.74 -2.93
CA TYR A 320 0.57 -15.69 -1.64
C TYR A 320 -0.46 -14.55 -1.58
N TYR A 321 -0.12 -13.37 -2.13
CA TYR A 321 -1.00 -12.20 -2.19
C TYR A 321 -1.76 -12.08 -3.52
N SER A 322 -2.01 -13.21 -4.19
CA SER A 322 -2.69 -13.23 -5.49
C SER A 322 -4.18 -12.94 -5.36
N GLU A 323 -4.74 -12.34 -6.39
CA GLU A 323 -6.17 -12.12 -6.56
C GLU A 323 -6.97 -13.43 -6.40
N ASP A 324 -6.46 -14.56 -6.95
CA ASP A 324 -7.16 -15.84 -6.91
C ASP A 324 -7.37 -16.35 -5.48
N ARG A 325 -6.32 -16.26 -4.65
CA ARG A 325 -6.42 -16.63 -3.24
C ARG A 325 -7.33 -15.70 -2.46
N LEU A 326 -7.21 -14.40 -2.67
CA LEU A 326 -7.97 -13.40 -1.90
C LEU A 326 -9.44 -13.34 -2.33
N ALA A 327 -9.76 -13.72 -3.56
CA ALA A 327 -11.13 -13.81 -4.04
C ALA A 327 -11.98 -14.74 -3.15
N GLN A 328 -11.48 -15.95 -2.87
CA GLN A 328 -12.21 -16.90 -2.03
C GLN A 328 -12.36 -16.38 -0.59
N ILE A 329 -11.29 -15.80 -0.02
CA ILE A 329 -11.33 -15.24 1.35
C ILE A 329 -12.38 -14.13 1.47
N TRP A 330 -12.47 -13.24 0.48
CA TRP A 330 -13.48 -12.17 0.49
C TRP A 330 -14.90 -12.71 0.30
N SER A 331 -15.09 -13.70 -0.57
CA SER A 331 -16.39 -14.36 -0.74
C SER A 331 -16.87 -15.02 0.53
N ASP A 332 -16.02 -15.83 1.16
CA ASP A 332 -16.31 -16.52 2.41
C ASP A 332 -16.61 -15.53 3.54
N PHE A 333 -15.86 -14.44 3.61
CA PHE A 333 -16.07 -13.39 4.59
C PHE A 333 -17.48 -12.76 4.45
N TYR A 334 -17.85 -12.28 3.24
CA TYR A 334 -19.15 -11.65 3.05
C TYR A 334 -20.33 -12.62 3.23
N GLN A 335 -20.19 -13.87 2.80
CA GLN A 335 -21.23 -14.90 3.01
C GLN A 335 -21.37 -15.22 4.50
N GLY A 336 -20.25 -15.38 5.22
CA GLY A 336 -20.24 -15.65 6.64
C GLY A 336 -20.89 -14.55 7.51
N LEU A 337 -20.86 -13.29 7.05
CA LEU A 337 -21.51 -12.19 7.77
C LEU A 337 -23.04 -12.31 7.82
N LEU A 338 -23.64 -12.96 6.85
CA LEU A 338 -25.11 -13.11 6.74
C LEU A 338 -25.62 -14.41 7.40
N THR A 339 -24.72 -15.32 7.77
CA THR A 339 -25.06 -16.60 8.42
C THR A 339 -24.90 -16.56 9.93
N LYS A 340 -24.40 -15.46 10.49
CA LYS A 340 -24.20 -15.25 11.95
C LYS A 340 -25.49 -14.80 12.69
N GLU A 341 -26.69 -15.00 12.11
CA GLU A 341 -27.98 -14.71 12.80
C GLU A 341 -28.37 -15.81 13.78
#